data_3fed083c1157aef1a5ff753d523b1885
#
_entry.id   3fed083c1157aef1a5ff753d523b1885
#
_cell.length_a   1.000
_cell.length_b   1.000
_cell.length_c   1.000
_cell.angle_alpha   90.00
_cell.angle_beta   90.00
_cell.angle_gamma   90.00
#
_symmetry.space_group_name_H-M   'P 1'
#
loop_
_entity.id
_entity.type
_entity.pdbx_description
1 polymer ?
#
loop_
_entity_poly.entity_id
_entity_poly.type
_entity_poly.pdbx_seq_one_letter_code
_entity_poly.pdbx_strand_id
1 'polypeptide(L)'
;MYLLRRLKKLTVTDIISYSAFFLMYPIGILYKQYLKIRRKSFWLICEDEYGANDNGYHFFGYMCRYQKQKPVFYVLNRKSRYYEEVNKIGNVIRWGSLRHWLYYLSAQSIISTQLGSSPSLKTFFPLEIIGVLQNKRVFLQHGVLLNYYESLNYTNNKLSCIICGAKPEYEYIKSSFGFSEKAVVYTGLARFDELHDYKKQENLIIIMPTWRSWLTQNGVACEEKIKFTDSQYYKEFNGLLNNAQFIEFVEKNNLQVLFYLHRAMQQYVSSFKSRSSNITIVKRFDKDIQNLLKEASFMITDYSSVSVDFAYMKKPLIYFQFDQEKFKKYHGRKGYFSYQDNGFGPTAENVESVIEFLKKSYKNNFRLEKLYEERA
;
A
#
# COMPACT_ATOMS: atom_id res chain seq x y z
N MET A 1 -25.66 4.96 -12.74
CA MET A 1 -25.22 6.36 -12.47
C MET A 1 -23.70 6.53 -12.42
N TYR A 2 -22.93 5.64 -11.79
CA TYR A 2 -21.45 5.68 -11.73
C TYR A 2 -20.77 5.52 -13.11
N LEU A 3 -21.22 4.57 -13.95
CA LEU A 3 -20.72 4.37 -15.33
C LEU A 3 -20.94 5.60 -16.23
N LEU A 4 -22.13 6.20 -16.17
CA LEU A 4 -22.47 7.37 -16.99
C LEU A 4 -21.66 8.62 -16.64
N ARG A 5 -21.29 8.81 -15.36
CA ARG A 5 -20.40 9.92 -14.93
C ARG A 5 -18.97 9.76 -15.42
N ARG A 6 -18.49 8.51 -15.63
CA ARG A 6 -17.14 8.25 -16.17
C ARG A 6 -17.07 8.42 -17.70
N LEU A 7 -18.11 8.07 -18.42
CA LEU A 7 -18.15 8.24 -19.89
C LEU A 7 -18.06 9.71 -20.32
N LYS A 8 -18.47 10.66 -19.45
CA LYS A 8 -18.39 12.11 -19.75
C LYS A 8 -17.00 12.72 -19.60
N LYS A 9 -15.96 11.96 -19.17
CA LYS A 9 -14.58 12.44 -18.97
C LYS A 9 -13.55 11.52 -19.64
N LEU A 10 -13.85 11.02 -20.84
CA LEU A 10 -12.88 10.23 -21.62
C LEU A 10 -11.73 11.11 -22.05
N THR A 11 -10.52 10.66 -21.71
CA THR A 11 -9.26 11.28 -22.19
C THR A 11 -8.80 10.61 -23.48
N VAL A 12 -7.88 11.23 -24.21
CA VAL A 12 -7.26 10.63 -25.40
C VAL A 12 -6.62 9.26 -25.07
N THR A 13 -6.02 9.15 -23.89
CA THR A 13 -5.46 7.88 -23.39
C THR A 13 -6.53 6.80 -23.17
N ASP A 14 -7.75 7.18 -22.77
CA ASP A 14 -8.83 6.23 -22.62
C ASP A 14 -9.31 5.73 -24.01
N ILE A 15 -9.41 6.61 -25.01
CA ILE A 15 -9.79 6.24 -26.38
C ILE A 15 -8.77 5.25 -26.97
N ILE A 16 -7.47 5.53 -26.83
CA ILE A 16 -6.40 4.62 -27.29
C ILE A 16 -6.51 3.27 -26.59
N SER A 17 -6.79 3.27 -25.29
CA SER A 17 -6.94 2.04 -24.51
C SER A 17 -8.15 1.22 -24.95
N TYR A 18 -9.31 1.85 -25.23
CA TYR A 18 -10.48 1.16 -25.78
C TYR A 18 -10.22 0.60 -27.17
N SER A 19 -9.56 1.37 -28.04
CA SER A 19 -9.20 0.90 -29.36
C SER A 19 -8.27 -0.33 -29.30
N ALA A 20 -7.26 -0.29 -28.43
CA ALA A 20 -6.39 -1.43 -28.18
C ALA A 20 -7.15 -2.64 -27.61
N PHE A 21 -8.10 -2.42 -26.71
CA PHE A 21 -8.96 -3.48 -26.18
C PHE A 21 -9.77 -4.15 -27.28
N PHE A 22 -10.55 -3.38 -28.07
CA PHE A 22 -11.38 -3.95 -29.13
C PHE A 22 -10.58 -4.71 -30.16
N LEU A 23 -9.38 -4.22 -30.51
CA LEU A 23 -8.46 -4.91 -31.40
C LEU A 23 -7.94 -6.24 -30.78
N MET A 24 -7.56 -6.20 -29.52
CA MET A 24 -6.91 -7.34 -28.86
C MET A 24 -7.89 -8.35 -28.26
N TYR A 25 -9.14 -7.96 -28.02
CA TYR A 25 -10.14 -8.83 -27.39
C TYR A 25 -10.38 -10.14 -28.15
N PRO A 26 -10.70 -10.15 -29.46
CA PRO A 26 -10.87 -11.40 -30.20
C PRO A 26 -9.57 -12.23 -30.23
N ILE A 27 -8.41 -11.58 -30.40
CA ILE A 27 -7.11 -12.25 -30.41
C ILE A 27 -6.82 -12.90 -29.05
N GLY A 28 -7.11 -12.20 -27.97
CA GLY A 28 -6.95 -12.69 -26.60
C GLY A 28 -7.84 -13.90 -26.31
N ILE A 29 -9.09 -13.88 -26.75
CA ILE A 29 -10.01 -15.03 -26.61
C ILE A 29 -9.51 -16.23 -27.38
N LEU A 30 -9.10 -16.06 -28.66
CA LEU A 30 -8.52 -17.14 -29.47
C LEU A 30 -7.27 -17.71 -28.82
N TYR A 31 -6.40 -16.87 -28.34
CA TYR A 31 -5.17 -17.30 -27.65
C TYR A 31 -5.48 -18.03 -26.33
N LYS A 32 -6.48 -17.58 -25.58
CA LYS A 32 -6.97 -18.27 -24.38
C LYS A 32 -7.49 -19.69 -24.70
N GLN A 33 -8.26 -19.84 -25.79
CA GLN A 33 -8.74 -21.16 -26.26
C GLN A 33 -7.57 -22.05 -26.70
N TYR A 34 -6.62 -21.53 -27.49
CA TYR A 34 -5.40 -22.25 -27.87
C TYR A 34 -4.65 -22.77 -26.63
N LEU A 35 -4.43 -21.93 -25.62
CA LEU A 35 -3.78 -22.33 -24.38
C LEU A 35 -4.57 -23.44 -23.66
N LYS A 36 -5.90 -23.36 -23.63
CA LYS A 36 -6.77 -24.37 -23.03
C LYS A 36 -6.63 -25.73 -23.75
N ILE A 37 -6.66 -25.73 -25.08
CA ILE A 37 -6.45 -26.94 -25.89
C ILE A 37 -5.08 -27.55 -25.61
N ARG A 38 -4.04 -26.74 -25.53
CA ARG A 38 -2.65 -27.16 -25.23
C ARG A 38 -2.43 -27.50 -23.74
N ARG A 39 -3.46 -27.43 -22.90
CA ARG A 39 -3.37 -27.60 -21.42
C ARG A 39 -2.30 -26.71 -20.78
N LYS A 40 -2.06 -25.53 -21.35
CA LYS A 40 -1.12 -24.54 -20.86
C LYS A 40 -1.87 -23.41 -20.18
N SER A 41 -1.28 -22.85 -19.15
CA SER A 41 -1.82 -21.67 -18.48
C SER A 41 -0.68 -20.91 -17.81
N PHE A 42 -0.88 -19.62 -17.59
CA PHE A 42 0.08 -18.76 -16.92
C PHE A 42 -0.63 -17.76 -16.01
N TRP A 43 0.12 -17.15 -15.12
CA TRP A 43 -0.33 -16.09 -14.27
C TRP A 43 0.34 -14.76 -14.63
N LEU A 44 -0.42 -13.69 -14.55
CA LEU A 44 0.05 -12.34 -14.75
C LEU A 44 0.10 -11.63 -13.40
N ILE A 45 1.26 -11.11 -13.02
CA ILE A 45 1.50 -10.47 -11.73
C ILE A 45 1.79 -8.99 -11.97
N CYS A 46 1.21 -8.11 -11.17
CA CYS A 46 1.50 -6.68 -11.20
C CYS A 46 1.24 -6.03 -9.83
N GLU A 47 1.83 -4.88 -9.64
CA GLU A 47 1.50 -3.96 -8.58
C GLU A 47 0.85 -2.72 -9.19
N ASP A 48 1.59 -1.63 -9.32
CA ASP A 48 1.18 -0.51 -10.17
C ASP A 48 2.09 -0.43 -11.42
N GLU A 49 1.88 0.59 -12.24
CA GLU A 49 2.65 0.78 -13.48
C GLU A 49 4.17 0.87 -13.24
N TYR A 50 4.61 1.41 -12.11
CA TYR A 50 6.02 1.69 -11.80
C TYR A 50 6.52 0.95 -10.55
N GLY A 51 5.65 0.27 -9.81
CA GLY A 51 5.95 -0.40 -8.55
C GLY A 51 6.37 -1.85 -8.74
N ALA A 52 7.41 -2.26 -8.02
CA ALA A 52 7.83 -3.64 -7.83
C ALA A 52 8.63 -3.75 -6.53
N ASN A 53 7.99 -3.53 -5.41
CA ASN A 53 8.59 -3.61 -4.08
C ASN A 53 7.56 -3.92 -2.99
N ASP A 54 6.46 -4.57 -3.36
CA ASP A 54 5.37 -4.97 -2.46
C ASP A 54 5.09 -6.48 -2.65
N ASN A 55 4.00 -6.98 -2.15
CA ASN A 55 3.62 -8.39 -2.17
C ASN A 55 3.69 -9.03 -3.57
N GLY A 56 3.40 -8.27 -4.63
CA GLY A 56 3.50 -8.75 -6.01
C GLY A 56 4.93 -9.10 -6.43
N TYR A 57 5.89 -8.26 -6.07
CA TYR A 57 7.31 -8.49 -6.33
C TYR A 57 7.83 -9.72 -5.60
N HIS A 58 7.57 -9.81 -4.29
CA HIS A 58 8.02 -10.95 -3.48
C HIS A 58 7.38 -12.27 -3.94
N PHE A 59 6.08 -12.24 -4.24
CA PHE A 59 5.40 -13.41 -4.79
C PHE A 59 5.96 -13.83 -6.16
N PHE A 60 6.25 -12.88 -7.05
CA PHE A 60 6.89 -13.16 -8.34
C PHE A 60 8.26 -13.80 -8.17
N GLY A 61 9.09 -13.26 -7.28
CA GLY A 61 10.40 -13.81 -6.95
C GLY A 61 10.34 -15.25 -6.44
N TYR A 62 9.40 -15.53 -5.52
CA TYR A 62 9.14 -16.86 -5.02
C TYR A 62 8.74 -17.84 -6.15
N MET A 63 7.80 -17.43 -7.00
CA MET A 63 7.33 -18.26 -8.11
C MET A 63 8.45 -18.58 -9.11
N CYS A 64 9.28 -17.61 -9.47
CA CYS A 64 10.40 -17.81 -10.38
C CYS A 64 11.48 -18.73 -9.81
N ARG A 65 11.70 -18.67 -8.50
CA ARG A 65 12.73 -19.46 -7.82
C ARG A 65 12.28 -20.89 -7.52
N TYR A 66 11.07 -21.07 -7.03
CA TYR A 66 10.62 -22.32 -6.44
C TYR A 66 9.49 -23.03 -7.19
N GLN A 67 8.73 -22.33 -8.06
CA GLN A 67 7.54 -22.86 -8.74
C GLN A 67 7.66 -22.79 -10.27
N LYS A 68 8.81 -23.24 -10.81
CA LYS A 68 9.18 -23.13 -12.24
C LYS A 68 8.21 -23.81 -13.21
N GLN A 69 7.43 -24.80 -12.75
CA GLN A 69 6.42 -25.49 -13.54
C GLN A 69 5.22 -24.60 -13.90
N LYS A 70 5.00 -23.50 -13.17
CA LYS A 70 3.92 -22.54 -13.43
C LYS A 70 4.50 -21.26 -14.06
N PRO A 71 4.28 -21.01 -15.36
CA PRO A 71 4.75 -19.79 -16.00
C PRO A 71 4.09 -18.55 -15.35
N VAL A 72 4.92 -17.59 -14.96
CA VAL A 72 4.52 -16.30 -14.42
C VAL A 72 5.18 -15.16 -15.19
N PHE A 73 4.47 -14.05 -15.31
CA PHE A 73 4.97 -12.84 -15.97
C PHE A 73 4.67 -11.63 -15.10
N TYR A 74 5.68 -10.79 -14.90
CA TYR A 74 5.51 -9.53 -14.20
C TYR A 74 5.24 -8.39 -15.17
N VAL A 75 4.32 -7.50 -14.85
CA VAL A 75 3.99 -6.36 -15.71
C VAL A 75 4.55 -5.09 -15.10
N LEU A 76 5.40 -4.38 -15.86
CA LEU A 76 6.09 -3.19 -15.38
C LEU A 76 6.39 -2.21 -16.51
N ASN A 77 6.36 -0.91 -16.24
CA ASN A 77 6.79 0.10 -17.19
C ASN A 77 8.32 0.10 -17.31
N ARG A 78 8.84 0.22 -18.53
CA ARG A 78 10.31 0.27 -18.76
C ARG A 78 11.01 1.43 -18.05
N LYS A 79 10.28 2.50 -17.74
CA LYS A 79 10.81 3.64 -16.99
C LYS A 79 10.80 3.43 -15.47
N SER A 80 10.30 2.29 -15.00
CA SER A 80 10.39 1.95 -13.58
C SER A 80 11.84 1.76 -13.16
N ARG A 81 12.22 2.31 -12.00
CA ARG A 81 13.54 2.08 -11.40
C ARG A 81 13.81 0.60 -11.07
N TYR A 82 12.76 -0.19 -10.92
CA TYR A 82 12.84 -1.62 -10.62
C TYR A 82 12.92 -2.51 -11.87
N TYR A 83 12.84 -1.93 -13.08
CA TYR A 83 12.69 -2.72 -14.30
C TYR A 83 13.82 -3.74 -14.50
N GLU A 84 15.07 -3.29 -14.36
CA GLU A 84 16.25 -4.14 -14.56
C GLU A 84 16.35 -5.22 -13.48
N GLU A 85 16.00 -4.89 -12.24
CA GLU A 85 15.99 -5.84 -11.13
C GLU A 85 14.96 -6.95 -11.35
N VAL A 86 13.71 -6.60 -11.66
CA VAL A 86 12.64 -7.57 -11.92
C VAL A 86 12.95 -8.42 -13.16
N ASN A 87 13.55 -7.82 -14.18
CA ASN A 87 13.92 -8.54 -15.43
C ASN A 87 15.02 -9.57 -15.19
N LYS A 88 15.88 -9.39 -14.19
CA LYS A 88 16.87 -10.41 -13.77
C LYS A 88 16.22 -11.60 -13.04
N ILE A 89 15.07 -11.39 -12.38
CA ILE A 89 14.35 -12.44 -11.65
C ILE A 89 13.58 -13.34 -12.63
N GLY A 90 12.92 -12.74 -13.63
CA GLY A 90 12.08 -13.52 -14.55
C GLY A 90 11.48 -12.69 -15.68
N ASN A 91 10.46 -13.24 -16.34
CA ASN A 91 9.88 -12.62 -17.53
C ASN A 91 9.07 -11.37 -17.23
N VAL A 92 9.47 -10.23 -17.80
CA VAL A 92 8.77 -8.95 -17.68
C VAL A 92 8.00 -8.62 -18.96
N ILE A 93 6.79 -8.15 -18.82
CA ILE A 93 5.95 -7.61 -19.88
C ILE A 93 5.87 -6.10 -19.72
N ARG A 94 6.13 -5.37 -20.81
CA ARG A 94 6.04 -3.91 -20.81
C ARG A 94 4.60 -3.48 -20.60
N TRP A 95 4.37 -2.65 -19.58
CA TRP A 95 3.08 -2.04 -19.28
C TRP A 95 2.49 -1.32 -20.51
N GLY A 96 1.19 -1.51 -20.77
CA GLY A 96 0.46 -0.86 -21.86
C GLY A 96 0.77 -1.37 -23.28
N SER A 97 1.69 -2.35 -23.45
CA SER A 97 1.99 -2.93 -24.76
C SER A 97 0.86 -3.86 -25.26
N LEU A 98 0.83 -4.15 -26.58
CA LEU A 98 -0.10 -5.16 -27.15
C LEU A 98 0.09 -6.52 -26.50
N ARG A 99 1.33 -6.88 -26.14
CA ARG A 99 1.61 -8.12 -25.39
C ARG A 99 0.98 -8.09 -24.00
N HIS A 100 0.96 -6.93 -23.31
CA HIS A 100 0.26 -6.80 -22.04
C HIS A 100 -1.24 -7.04 -22.21
N TRP A 101 -1.87 -6.46 -23.24
CA TRP A 101 -3.27 -6.72 -23.56
C TRP A 101 -3.55 -8.20 -23.83
N LEU A 102 -2.75 -8.83 -24.69
CA LEU A 102 -2.90 -10.24 -25.01
C LEU A 102 -2.84 -11.11 -23.74
N TYR A 103 -1.86 -10.88 -22.90
CA TYR A 103 -1.66 -11.67 -21.68
C TYR A 103 -2.72 -11.35 -20.62
N TYR A 104 -3.13 -10.09 -20.50
CA TYR A 104 -4.23 -9.71 -19.61
C TYR A 104 -5.54 -10.44 -19.98
N LEU A 105 -5.87 -10.53 -21.26
CA LEU A 105 -7.09 -11.17 -21.75
C LEU A 105 -7.03 -12.71 -21.65
N SER A 106 -5.84 -13.31 -21.71
CA SER A 106 -5.66 -14.76 -21.81
C SER A 106 -5.10 -15.44 -20.56
N ALA A 107 -4.57 -14.71 -19.60
CA ALA A 107 -4.07 -15.26 -18.35
C ALA A 107 -5.14 -16.08 -17.62
N GLN A 108 -4.73 -17.17 -16.97
CA GLN A 108 -5.59 -17.94 -16.07
C GLN A 108 -5.95 -17.13 -14.84
N SER A 109 -4.97 -16.44 -14.27
CA SER A 109 -5.14 -15.59 -13.10
C SER A 109 -4.37 -14.29 -13.26
N ILE A 110 -4.95 -13.22 -12.76
CA ILE A 110 -4.33 -11.91 -12.62
C ILE A 110 -4.15 -11.69 -11.12
N ILE A 111 -2.91 -11.49 -10.71
CA ILE A 111 -2.49 -11.41 -9.32
C ILE A 111 -1.93 -10.01 -9.07
N SER A 112 -2.50 -9.26 -8.14
CA SER A 112 -2.12 -7.86 -7.97
C SER A 112 -2.23 -7.41 -6.51
N THR A 113 -1.41 -6.43 -6.15
CA THR A 113 -1.55 -5.67 -4.90
C THR A 113 -2.53 -4.50 -5.01
N GLN A 114 -3.05 -4.24 -6.21
CA GLN A 114 -4.06 -3.23 -6.47
C GLN A 114 -5.37 -3.89 -6.94
N LEU A 115 -6.50 -3.24 -6.67
CA LEU A 115 -7.81 -3.76 -7.11
C LEU A 115 -7.98 -3.77 -8.63
N GLY A 116 -7.27 -2.88 -9.35
CA GLY A 116 -7.26 -2.84 -10.80
C GLY A 116 -5.89 -3.19 -11.35
N SER A 117 -5.82 -4.20 -12.20
CA SER A 117 -4.58 -4.73 -12.79
C SER A 117 -4.60 -4.75 -14.31
N SER A 118 -5.52 -3.97 -14.92
CA SER A 118 -5.63 -3.87 -16.37
C SER A 118 -4.56 -2.96 -16.99
N PRO A 119 -4.25 -3.12 -18.27
CA PRO A 119 -3.34 -2.23 -19.01
C PRO A 119 -3.75 -0.75 -18.99
N SER A 120 -4.99 -0.46 -18.63
CA SER A 120 -5.52 0.87 -18.37
C SER A 120 -6.37 0.81 -17.10
N LEU A 121 -5.77 1.14 -15.96
CA LEU A 121 -6.33 0.97 -14.62
C LEU A 121 -7.72 1.56 -14.39
N LYS A 122 -8.11 2.59 -15.13
CA LYS A 122 -9.35 3.31 -14.87
C LYS A 122 -10.53 2.84 -15.72
N THR A 123 -10.26 2.24 -16.87
CA THR A 123 -11.24 2.10 -17.93
C THR A 123 -11.89 0.71 -17.99
N PHE A 124 -11.17 -0.35 -17.60
CA PHE A 124 -11.61 -1.74 -17.78
C PHE A 124 -12.10 -2.41 -16.51
N PHE A 125 -11.90 -1.82 -15.35
CA PHE A 125 -12.46 -2.31 -14.10
C PHE A 125 -13.97 -2.60 -14.17
N PRO A 126 -14.84 -1.75 -14.81
CA PRO A 126 -16.23 -2.10 -15.02
C PRO A 126 -16.46 -3.40 -15.79
N LEU A 127 -15.64 -3.70 -16.81
CA LEU A 127 -15.75 -4.93 -17.61
C LEU A 127 -15.39 -6.18 -16.80
N GLU A 128 -14.48 -6.06 -15.84
CA GLU A 128 -14.19 -7.11 -14.88
C GLU A 128 -15.39 -7.38 -13.94
N ILE A 129 -16.02 -6.30 -13.43
CA ILE A 129 -17.17 -6.41 -12.52
C ILE A 129 -18.40 -7.04 -13.20
N ILE A 130 -18.71 -6.64 -14.44
CA ILE A 130 -19.87 -7.18 -15.19
C ILE A 130 -19.59 -8.55 -15.82
N GLY A 131 -18.38 -9.11 -15.61
CA GLY A 131 -18.03 -10.47 -16.01
C GLY A 131 -17.69 -10.66 -17.50
N VAL A 132 -17.49 -9.58 -18.27
CA VAL A 132 -16.97 -9.67 -19.65
C VAL A 132 -15.56 -10.25 -19.66
N LEU A 133 -14.77 -9.89 -18.65
CA LEU A 133 -13.42 -10.43 -18.43
C LEU A 133 -13.50 -11.54 -17.38
N GLN A 134 -13.27 -12.78 -17.80
CA GLN A 134 -13.44 -13.98 -16.98
C GLN A 134 -12.13 -14.50 -16.37
N ASN A 135 -11.15 -13.63 -16.14
CA ASN A 135 -9.91 -14.02 -15.48
C ASN A 135 -10.13 -14.15 -13.97
N LYS A 136 -9.52 -15.14 -13.35
CA LYS A 136 -9.47 -15.22 -11.89
C LYS A 136 -8.61 -14.07 -11.38
N ARG A 137 -9.17 -13.25 -10.49
CA ARG A 137 -8.48 -12.10 -9.92
C ARG A 137 -8.12 -12.41 -8.49
N VAL A 138 -6.82 -12.36 -8.19
CA VAL A 138 -6.25 -12.57 -6.86
C VAL A 138 -5.71 -11.25 -6.34
N PHE A 139 -6.19 -10.83 -5.19
CA PHE A 139 -5.74 -9.61 -4.53
C PHE A 139 -4.80 -9.95 -3.39
N LEU A 140 -3.52 -9.61 -3.55
CA LEU A 140 -2.47 -9.85 -2.55
C LEU A 140 -2.45 -8.80 -1.44
N GLN A 141 -3.27 -7.77 -1.57
CA GLN A 141 -3.24 -6.56 -0.75
C GLN A 141 -1.90 -5.80 -0.82
N HIS A 142 -1.87 -4.59 -0.31
CA HIS A 142 -0.69 -3.75 -0.15
C HIS A 142 -0.46 -3.36 1.32
N GLY A 143 -1.19 -3.98 2.24
CA GLY A 143 -1.11 -3.80 3.68
C GLY A 143 -2.28 -4.50 4.36
N VAL A 144 -2.15 -4.82 5.64
CA VAL A 144 -3.25 -5.37 6.43
C VAL A 144 -4.38 -4.36 6.53
N LEU A 145 -5.59 -4.80 6.21
CA LEU A 145 -6.78 -3.96 6.24
C LEU A 145 -7.20 -3.68 7.69
N LEU A 146 -7.18 -2.43 8.10
CA LEU A 146 -7.60 -2.02 9.46
C LEU A 146 -9.00 -1.41 9.49
N ASN A 147 -9.42 -0.80 8.36
CA ASN A 147 -10.66 -0.05 8.23
C ASN A 147 -11.59 -0.65 7.16
N TYR A 148 -12.86 -0.25 7.18
CA TYR A 148 -13.81 -0.68 6.17
C TYR A 148 -13.71 0.18 4.91
N TYR A 149 -13.58 -0.48 3.75
CA TYR A 149 -13.60 0.15 2.44
C TYR A 149 -14.67 -0.50 1.56
N GLU A 150 -15.70 0.24 1.25
CA GLU A 150 -16.83 -0.24 0.44
C GLU A 150 -16.40 -0.75 -0.95
N SER A 151 -15.33 -0.17 -1.51
CA SER A 151 -14.75 -0.60 -2.78
C SER A 151 -14.22 -2.04 -2.75
N LEU A 152 -13.92 -2.59 -1.55
CA LEU A 152 -13.44 -3.95 -1.38
C LEU A 152 -14.57 -4.99 -1.35
N ASN A 153 -15.83 -4.58 -1.20
CA ASN A 153 -16.96 -5.52 -1.20
C ASN A 153 -16.96 -6.37 -2.46
N TYR A 154 -17.30 -7.64 -2.32
CA TYR A 154 -17.41 -8.58 -3.44
C TYR A 154 -18.30 -8.08 -4.56
N THR A 155 -19.42 -7.42 -4.23
CA THR A 155 -20.33 -6.83 -5.22
C THR A 155 -19.67 -5.80 -6.12
N ASN A 156 -18.67 -5.08 -5.60
CA ASN A 156 -17.99 -3.98 -6.28
C ASN A 156 -16.76 -4.42 -7.07
N ASN A 157 -16.19 -5.61 -6.82
CA ASN A 157 -14.96 -5.99 -7.51
C ASN A 157 -14.81 -7.47 -7.90
N LYS A 158 -15.72 -8.37 -7.46
CA LYS A 158 -15.76 -9.78 -7.90
C LYS A 158 -14.41 -10.50 -7.87
N LEU A 159 -13.60 -10.28 -6.81
CA LEU A 159 -12.34 -10.99 -6.65
C LEU A 159 -12.57 -12.49 -6.47
N SER A 160 -11.75 -13.30 -7.09
CA SER A 160 -11.76 -14.76 -6.93
C SER A 160 -11.03 -15.21 -5.66
N CYS A 161 -10.06 -14.40 -5.20
CA CYS A 161 -9.30 -14.66 -3.98
C CYS A 161 -8.77 -13.34 -3.41
N ILE A 162 -8.80 -13.23 -2.08
CA ILE A 162 -8.16 -12.15 -1.32
C ILE A 162 -7.28 -12.77 -0.25
N ILE A 163 -6.03 -12.33 -0.20
CA ILE A 163 -5.04 -12.75 0.79
C ILE A 163 -5.14 -11.84 2.01
N CYS A 164 -5.09 -12.42 3.21
CA CYS A 164 -5.08 -11.70 4.47
C CYS A 164 -3.73 -11.85 5.17
N GLY A 165 -3.24 -10.74 5.70
CA GLY A 165 -1.96 -10.67 6.40
C GLY A 165 -2.05 -11.05 7.87
N ALA A 166 -3.23 -10.90 8.48
CA ALA A 166 -3.47 -11.15 9.90
C ALA A 166 -4.78 -11.92 10.14
N LYS A 167 -4.83 -12.72 11.21
CA LYS A 167 -6.01 -13.52 11.55
C LYS A 167 -7.25 -12.63 11.83
N PRO A 168 -7.18 -11.54 12.60
CA PRO A 168 -8.34 -10.68 12.81
C PRO A 168 -8.87 -10.05 11.52
N GLU A 169 -7.98 -9.69 10.59
CA GLU A 169 -8.35 -9.21 9.26
C GLU A 169 -9.10 -10.27 8.46
N TYR A 170 -8.61 -11.52 8.48
CA TYR A 170 -9.25 -12.65 7.81
C TYR A 170 -10.69 -12.86 8.29
N GLU A 171 -10.92 -12.91 9.59
CA GLU A 171 -12.25 -13.06 10.17
C GLU A 171 -13.17 -11.87 9.80
N TYR A 172 -12.62 -10.67 9.82
CA TYR A 172 -13.35 -9.47 9.46
C TYR A 172 -13.74 -9.43 7.98
N ILE A 173 -12.84 -9.74 7.07
CA ILE A 173 -13.12 -9.76 5.63
C ILE A 173 -14.14 -10.85 5.29
N LYS A 174 -13.99 -12.03 5.90
CA LYS A 174 -14.91 -13.15 5.73
C LYS A 174 -16.34 -12.82 6.14
N SER A 175 -16.52 -12.09 7.23
CA SER A 175 -17.84 -11.73 7.76
C SER A 175 -18.47 -10.48 7.14
N SER A 176 -17.66 -9.51 6.66
CA SER A 176 -18.16 -8.15 6.43
C SER A 176 -18.15 -7.72 4.95
N PHE A 177 -17.47 -8.43 4.06
CA PHE A 177 -17.27 -7.98 2.66
C PHE A 177 -17.99 -8.82 1.61
N GLY A 178 -18.80 -9.81 2.00
CA GLY A 178 -19.62 -10.61 1.11
C GLY A 178 -18.87 -11.62 0.23
N PHE A 179 -17.63 -11.94 0.58
CA PHE A 179 -16.85 -13.00 -0.09
C PHE A 179 -17.31 -14.38 0.37
N SER A 180 -17.21 -15.38 -0.53
CA SER A 180 -17.34 -16.78 -0.12
C SER A 180 -16.16 -17.18 0.77
N GLU A 181 -16.37 -18.15 1.65
CA GLU A 181 -15.29 -18.66 2.54
C GLU A 181 -14.03 -19.09 1.80
N LYS A 182 -14.19 -19.70 0.62
CA LYS A 182 -13.07 -20.17 -0.22
C LYS A 182 -12.30 -19.03 -0.91
N ALA A 183 -12.86 -17.83 -0.95
CA ALA A 183 -12.24 -16.67 -1.59
C ALA A 183 -11.34 -15.89 -0.63
N VAL A 184 -11.53 -16.01 0.69
CA VAL A 184 -10.71 -15.32 1.69
C VAL A 184 -9.69 -16.32 2.24
N VAL A 185 -8.42 -15.96 2.18
CA VAL A 185 -7.32 -16.87 2.54
C VAL A 185 -6.34 -16.17 3.48
N TYR A 186 -6.05 -16.78 4.61
CA TYR A 186 -5.07 -16.29 5.57
C TYR A 186 -3.74 -17.03 5.38
N THR A 187 -2.73 -16.31 4.83
CA THR A 187 -1.39 -16.83 4.60
C THR A 187 -0.27 -15.94 5.15
N GLY A 188 -0.61 -14.78 5.64
CA GLY A 188 0.36 -13.69 5.77
C GLY A 188 0.55 -12.95 4.43
N LEU A 189 1.26 -11.84 4.45
CA LEU A 189 1.62 -11.07 3.25
C LEU A 189 2.97 -11.55 2.72
N ALA A 190 3.11 -11.67 1.40
CA ALA A 190 4.33 -12.20 0.77
C ALA A 190 5.61 -11.41 1.13
N ARG A 191 5.49 -10.09 1.35
CA ARG A 191 6.63 -9.26 1.76
C ARG A 191 7.08 -9.49 3.20
N PHE A 192 6.26 -10.14 4.04
CA PHE A 192 6.63 -10.43 5.42
C PHE A 192 7.80 -11.40 5.52
N ASP A 193 7.99 -12.28 4.54
CA ASP A 193 9.12 -13.21 4.49
C ASP A 193 10.48 -12.47 4.49
N GLU A 194 10.52 -11.26 3.94
CA GLU A 194 11.74 -10.44 3.89
C GLU A 194 11.94 -9.54 5.12
N LEU A 195 11.00 -9.55 6.06
CA LEU A 195 11.07 -8.73 7.27
C LEU A 195 11.83 -9.39 8.43
N HIS A 196 12.30 -10.63 8.27
CA HIS A 196 12.99 -11.38 9.32
C HIS A 196 14.51 -11.06 9.39
N ASP A 197 15.16 -11.00 8.24
CA ASP A 197 16.60 -10.73 8.16
C ASP A 197 16.88 -9.25 7.94
N TYR A 198 17.08 -8.50 9.02
CA TYR A 198 17.41 -7.10 8.93
C TYR A 198 18.44 -6.66 9.99
N LYS A 199 19.21 -5.64 9.64
CA LYS A 199 20.10 -4.95 10.56
C LYS A 199 19.48 -3.64 11.00
N LYS A 200 18.99 -3.61 12.23
CA LYS A 200 18.42 -2.42 12.87
C LYS A 200 19.51 -1.36 13.11
N GLN A 201 19.22 -0.12 12.77
CA GLN A 201 20.00 1.04 13.18
C GLN A 201 19.40 1.59 14.47
N GLU A 202 20.09 1.45 15.59
CA GLU A 202 19.54 1.77 16.92
C GLU A 202 19.17 3.25 17.12
N ASN A 203 19.73 4.14 16.30
CA ASN A 203 19.48 5.57 16.36
C ASN A 203 18.53 6.11 15.28
N LEU A 204 17.90 5.24 14.48
CA LEU A 204 17.03 5.68 13.38
C LEU A 204 15.55 5.65 13.77
N ILE A 205 14.90 6.81 13.67
CA ILE A 205 13.45 7.01 13.84
C ILE A 205 12.83 7.32 12.49
N ILE A 206 11.67 6.72 12.18
CA ILE A 206 10.88 7.10 11.01
C ILE A 206 9.54 7.72 11.42
N ILE A 207 9.15 8.77 10.71
CA ILE A 207 7.83 9.40 10.83
C ILE A 207 7.09 9.18 9.51
N MET A 208 6.03 8.37 9.51
CA MET A 208 5.32 7.96 8.31
C MET A 208 3.81 8.20 8.46
N PRO A 209 3.33 9.43 8.20
CA PRO A 209 1.92 9.76 8.34
C PRO A 209 1.08 9.28 7.15
N THR A 210 -0.15 8.89 7.43
CA THR A 210 -1.18 8.56 6.44
C THR A 210 -1.64 9.82 5.70
N TRP A 211 -1.98 9.66 4.43
CA TRP A 211 -2.60 10.74 3.66
C TRP A 211 -4.02 11.06 4.18
N ARG A 212 -4.49 12.26 3.83
CA ARG A 212 -5.85 12.70 4.15
C ARG A 212 -6.64 12.89 2.87
N SER A 213 -7.79 12.22 2.73
CA SER A 213 -8.63 12.31 1.55
C SER A 213 -9.07 13.74 1.23
N TRP A 214 -9.31 14.55 2.25
CA TRP A 214 -9.71 15.95 2.10
C TRP A 214 -8.57 16.91 1.76
N LEU A 215 -7.31 16.46 1.75
CA LEU A 215 -6.14 17.26 1.36
C LEU A 215 -5.58 16.87 -0.02
N THR A 216 -6.18 15.91 -0.70
CA THR A 216 -5.73 15.47 -2.03
C THR A 216 -6.72 15.89 -3.11
N GLN A 217 -6.23 16.16 -4.32
CA GLN A 217 -7.06 16.59 -5.46
C GLN A 217 -8.12 15.56 -5.87
N ASN A 218 -7.95 14.29 -5.51
CA ASN A 218 -8.88 13.19 -5.80
C ASN A 218 -9.77 12.85 -4.59
N GLY A 219 -9.70 13.63 -3.52
CA GLY A 219 -10.48 13.40 -2.30
C GLY A 219 -11.95 13.73 -2.49
N VAL A 220 -12.79 13.10 -1.67
CA VAL A 220 -14.19 13.48 -1.49
C VAL A 220 -14.22 14.96 -1.10
N ALA A 221 -15.10 15.73 -1.73
CA ALA A 221 -15.19 17.18 -1.57
C ALA A 221 -15.06 17.59 -0.10
N CYS A 222 -13.95 18.23 0.22
CA CYS A 222 -13.84 18.97 1.46
C CYS A 222 -14.69 20.24 1.29
N GLU A 223 -15.54 20.53 2.25
CA GLU A 223 -16.39 21.73 2.23
C GLU A 223 -15.56 23.03 2.26
N GLU A 224 -14.27 22.93 2.59
CA GLU A 224 -13.34 24.06 2.65
C GLU A 224 -12.10 23.82 1.78
N LYS A 225 -11.87 24.70 0.83
CA LYS A 225 -10.59 24.81 0.10
C LYS A 225 -9.58 25.55 0.96
N ILE A 226 -9.00 24.86 1.95
CA ILE A 226 -7.92 25.44 2.75
C ILE A 226 -6.58 25.27 2.07
N LYS A 227 -5.69 26.24 2.24
CA LYS A 227 -4.28 26.09 1.84
C LYS A 227 -3.66 24.96 2.68
N PHE A 228 -2.84 24.09 2.07
CA PHE A 228 -2.24 22.95 2.75
C PHE A 228 -1.54 23.34 4.06
N THR A 229 -0.78 24.44 4.04
CA THR A 229 -0.06 24.99 5.20
C THR A 229 -0.97 25.46 6.35
N ASP A 230 -2.25 25.67 6.08
CA ASP A 230 -3.23 26.08 7.11
C ASP A 230 -3.95 24.86 7.73
N SER A 231 -3.76 23.67 7.12
CA SER A 231 -4.36 22.43 7.61
C SER A 231 -3.78 22.02 8.96
N GLN A 232 -4.62 21.39 9.79
CA GLN A 232 -4.18 20.78 11.05
C GLN A 232 -3.08 19.75 10.81
N TYR A 233 -3.21 18.94 9.76
CA TYR A 233 -2.19 17.95 9.37
C TYR A 233 -0.80 18.58 9.21
N TYR A 234 -0.70 19.70 8.47
CA TYR A 234 0.59 20.40 8.31
C TYR A 234 1.07 20.98 9.63
N LYS A 235 0.19 21.67 10.36
CA LYS A 235 0.55 22.34 11.63
C LYS A 235 1.11 21.35 12.65
N GLU A 236 0.46 20.20 12.83
CA GLU A 236 0.88 19.21 13.82
C GLU A 236 2.20 18.53 13.42
N PHE A 237 2.34 18.02 12.18
CA PHE A 237 3.59 17.39 11.79
C PHE A 237 4.75 18.38 11.64
N ASN A 238 4.51 19.57 11.08
CA ASN A 238 5.56 20.60 11.03
C ASN A 238 5.90 21.14 12.42
N GLY A 239 4.92 21.21 13.31
CA GLY A 239 5.09 21.51 14.72
C GLY A 239 6.00 20.51 15.41
N LEU A 240 5.75 19.21 15.25
CA LEU A 240 6.60 18.14 15.79
C LEU A 240 8.05 18.24 15.26
N LEU A 241 8.23 18.40 13.94
CA LEU A 241 9.55 18.48 13.31
C LEU A 241 10.37 19.72 13.74
N ASN A 242 9.74 20.75 14.27
CA ASN A 242 10.36 22.00 14.71
C ASN A 242 10.16 22.31 16.21
N ASN A 243 9.59 21.36 16.97
CA ASN A 243 9.45 21.49 18.42
C ASN A 243 10.82 21.52 19.08
N ALA A 244 11.08 22.50 19.93
CA ALA A 244 12.41 22.68 20.55
C ALA A 244 12.82 21.47 21.41
N GLN A 245 11.88 20.90 22.18
CA GLN A 245 12.16 19.73 23.03
C GLN A 245 12.41 18.46 22.21
N PHE A 246 11.72 18.30 21.05
CA PHE A 246 11.95 17.19 20.14
C PHE A 246 13.34 17.28 19.50
N ILE A 247 13.70 18.46 18.99
CA ILE A 247 15.01 18.71 18.36
C ILE A 247 16.13 18.49 19.38
N GLU A 248 16.04 19.11 20.56
CA GLU A 248 17.04 18.95 21.63
C GLU A 248 17.23 17.47 22.00
N PHE A 249 16.14 16.73 22.13
CA PHE A 249 16.19 15.31 22.45
C PHE A 249 16.85 14.49 21.34
N VAL A 250 16.51 14.75 20.08
CA VAL A 250 17.08 14.07 18.90
C VAL A 250 18.58 14.34 18.81
N GLU A 251 19.01 15.59 18.93
CA GLU A 251 20.41 15.99 18.81
C GLU A 251 21.26 15.47 19.98
N LYS A 252 20.79 15.67 21.23
CA LYS A 252 21.48 15.20 22.44
C LYS A 252 21.76 13.69 22.43
N ASN A 253 20.87 12.90 21.85
CA ASN A 253 20.99 11.45 21.80
C ASN A 253 21.51 10.92 20.45
N ASN A 254 22.00 11.80 19.57
CA ASN A 254 22.49 11.47 18.22
C ASN A 254 21.50 10.60 17.42
N LEU A 255 20.21 10.88 17.56
CA LEU A 255 19.16 10.20 16.80
C LEU A 255 19.05 10.79 15.40
N GLN A 256 18.70 9.96 14.43
CA GLN A 256 18.37 10.36 13.07
C GLN A 256 16.88 10.20 12.85
N VAL A 257 16.23 11.21 12.30
CA VAL A 257 14.78 11.19 12.03
C VAL A 257 14.55 11.34 10.54
N LEU A 258 13.82 10.39 9.95
CA LEU A 258 13.39 10.44 8.55
C LEU A 258 11.88 10.67 8.49
N PHE A 259 11.46 11.81 7.96
CA PHE A 259 10.06 12.14 7.73
C PHE A 259 9.69 11.76 6.30
N TYR A 260 8.87 10.72 6.14
CA TYR A 260 8.46 10.18 4.84
C TYR A 260 6.97 10.31 4.63
N LEU A 261 6.55 11.21 3.75
CA LEU A 261 5.16 11.41 3.40
C LEU A 261 4.62 10.28 2.51
N HIS A 262 3.38 9.86 2.77
CA HIS A 262 2.65 8.95 1.89
C HIS A 262 2.65 9.45 0.43
N ARG A 263 2.65 8.52 -0.54
CA ARG A 263 2.69 8.80 -1.99
C ARG A 263 1.71 9.89 -2.43
N ALA A 264 0.49 9.88 -1.92
CA ALA A 264 -0.55 10.84 -2.25
C ALA A 264 -0.27 12.27 -1.74
N MET A 265 0.64 12.43 -0.77
CA MET A 265 1.01 13.70 -0.15
C MET A 265 2.37 14.24 -0.62
N GLN A 266 3.06 13.53 -1.50
CA GLN A 266 4.41 13.92 -1.97
C GLN A 266 4.47 15.28 -2.67
N GLN A 267 3.35 15.75 -3.25
CA GLN A 267 3.25 17.11 -3.81
C GLN A 267 3.48 18.21 -2.75
N TYR A 268 3.32 17.89 -1.46
CA TYR A 268 3.50 18.82 -0.34
C TYR A 268 4.83 18.64 0.40
N VAL A 269 5.71 17.75 -0.04
CA VAL A 269 6.96 17.45 0.66
C VAL A 269 7.84 18.70 0.85
N SER A 270 7.87 19.60 -0.12
CA SER A 270 8.63 20.86 -0.07
C SER A 270 8.09 21.88 0.93
N SER A 271 6.87 21.70 1.44
CA SER A 271 6.30 22.56 2.48
C SER A 271 6.90 22.28 3.85
N PHE A 272 7.39 21.06 4.08
CA PHE A 272 7.99 20.68 5.36
C PHE A 272 9.47 21.04 5.41
N LYS A 273 9.90 21.54 6.56
CA LYS A 273 11.29 21.86 6.86
C LYS A 273 11.58 21.56 8.33
N SER A 274 12.82 21.26 8.63
CA SER A 274 13.31 21.21 10.02
C SER A 274 14.52 22.11 10.19
N ARG A 275 14.71 22.62 11.40
CA ARG A 275 15.88 23.41 11.80
C ARG A 275 17.06 22.52 12.16
N SER A 276 16.82 21.24 12.48
CA SER A 276 17.85 20.28 12.87
C SER A 276 18.36 19.51 11.65
N SER A 277 19.69 19.35 11.56
CA SER A 277 20.34 18.49 10.56
C SER A 277 20.11 17.00 10.79
N ASN A 278 19.69 16.61 11.99
CA ASN A 278 19.35 15.23 12.33
C ASN A 278 17.95 14.80 11.82
N ILE A 279 17.17 15.76 11.29
CA ILE A 279 15.81 15.51 10.79
C ILE A 279 15.78 15.74 9.28
N THR A 280 15.61 14.67 8.51
CA THR A 280 15.60 14.70 7.05
C THR A 280 14.17 14.50 6.50
N ILE A 281 13.74 15.39 5.61
CA ILE A 281 12.50 15.26 4.85
C ILE A 281 12.78 14.44 3.59
N VAL A 282 12.25 13.22 3.53
CA VAL A 282 12.54 12.24 2.46
C VAL A 282 11.57 12.40 1.31
N LYS A 283 12.08 12.57 0.09
CA LYS A 283 11.27 12.59 -1.12
C LYS A 283 10.97 11.16 -1.60
N ARG A 284 9.89 11.05 -2.38
CA ARG A 284 9.54 9.77 -3.02
C ARG A 284 10.73 9.27 -3.87
N PHE A 285 11.01 7.98 -3.75
CA PHE A 285 12.10 7.28 -4.43
C PHE A 285 13.53 7.53 -3.90
N ASP A 286 13.75 8.45 -2.97
CA ASP A 286 15.08 8.62 -2.36
C ASP A 286 15.45 7.40 -1.49
N LYS A 287 14.45 6.79 -0.90
CA LYS A 287 14.60 5.61 -0.04
C LYS A 287 13.56 4.54 -0.39
N ASP A 288 13.92 3.29 -0.21
CA ASP A 288 12.98 2.17 -0.26
C ASP A 288 12.26 2.03 1.09
N ILE A 289 10.92 1.92 1.04
CA ILE A 289 10.09 1.89 2.26
C ILE A 289 10.37 0.64 3.09
N GLN A 290 10.52 -0.52 2.47
CA GLN A 290 10.78 -1.75 3.22
C GLN A 290 12.14 -1.71 3.92
N ASN A 291 13.16 -1.17 3.24
CA ASN A 291 14.46 -0.99 3.85
C ASN A 291 14.40 0.00 5.00
N LEU A 292 13.67 1.12 4.86
CA LEU A 292 13.45 2.05 5.96
C LEU A 292 12.78 1.39 7.16
N LEU A 293 11.75 0.57 6.94
CA LEU A 293 11.07 -0.17 8.00
C LEU A 293 12.02 -1.15 8.68
N LYS A 294 12.84 -1.85 7.91
CA LYS A 294 13.84 -2.81 8.43
C LYS A 294 14.94 -2.12 9.25
N GLU A 295 15.44 -0.99 8.79
CA GLU A 295 16.53 -0.25 9.43
C GLU A 295 16.07 0.52 10.68
N ALA A 296 14.87 1.12 10.66
CA ALA A 296 14.39 1.94 11.75
C ALA A 296 14.21 1.17 13.05
N SER A 297 14.54 1.80 14.17
CA SER A 297 14.30 1.26 15.51
C SER A 297 13.01 1.74 16.16
N PHE A 298 12.45 2.84 15.68
CA PHE A 298 11.23 3.44 16.21
C PHE A 298 10.40 4.09 15.11
N MET A 299 9.07 4.03 15.23
CA MET A 299 8.16 4.64 14.26
C MET A 299 7.18 5.59 14.95
N ILE A 300 6.98 6.76 14.36
CA ILE A 300 5.83 7.64 14.62
C ILE A 300 4.94 7.57 13.38
N THR A 301 3.71 7.11 13.56
CA THR A 301 2.71 7.05 12.49
C THR A 301 1.35 7.53 13.02
N ASP A 302 0.26 7.30 12.29
CA ASP A 302 -1.07 7.72 12.74
C ASP A 302 -2.15 6.64 12.49
N TYR A 303 -2.61 6.46 11.22
CA TYR A 303 -3.63 5.49 10.82
C TYR A 303 -3.11 4.50 9.78
N SER A 304 -1.81 4.43 9.58
CA SER A 304 -1.19 3.65 8.51
C SER A 304 -1.14 2.17 8.82
N SER A 305 -1.50 1.35 7.83
CA SER A 305 -1.32 -0.10 7.89
C SER A 305 0.16 -0.55 7.95
N VAL A 306 1.10 0.33 7.62
CA VAL A 306 2.54 0.06 7.76
C VAL A 306 2.95 -0.17 9.22
N SER A 307 2.13 0.27 10.19
CA SER A 307 2.30 -0.05 11.60
C SER A 307 2.25 -1.55 11.87
N VAL A 308 1.49 -2.31 11.08
CA VAL A 308 1.41 -3.78 11.20
C VAL A 308 2.72 -4.42 10.76
N ASP A 309 3.32 -3.96 9.66
CA ASP A 309 4.65 -4.42 9.21
C ASP A 309 5.72 -4.16 10.28
N PHE A 310 5.64 -3.00 10.93
CA PHE A 310 6.58 -2.59 11.97
C PHE A 310 6.39 -3.42 13.25
N ALA A 311 5.15 -3.66 13.64
CA ALA A 311 4.79 -4.52 14.77
C ALA A 311 5.16 -5.99 14.52
N TYR A 312 4.98 -6.50 13.29
CA TYR A 312 5.41 -7.84 12.89
C TYR A 312 6.91 -8.05 13.13
N MET A 313 7.73 -7.00 12.97
CA MET A 313 9.16 -7.00 13.34
C MET A 313 9.41 -6.79 14.84
N LYS A 314 8.38 -6.75 15.68
CA LYS A 314 8.46 -6.49 17.13
C LYS A 314 9.17 -5.19 17.48
N LYS A 315 8.92 -4.14 16.70
CA LYS A 315 9.50 -2.83 16.90
C LYS A 315 8.48 -1.84 17.49
N PRO A 316 8.89 -0.96 18.43
CA PRO A 316 7.99 -0.02 19.08
C PRO A 316 7.58 1.13 18.16
N LEU A 317 6.34 1.57 18.31
CA LEU A 317 5.77 2.66 17.55
C LEU A 317 4.83 3.53 18.39
N ILE A 318 4.48 4.71 17.89
CA ILE A 318 3.45 5.61 18.42
C ILE A 318 2.46 5.94 17.32
N TYR A 319 1.18 6.03 17.70
CA TYR A 319 0.12 6.55 16.84
C TYR A 319 -0.18 8.01 17.19
N PHE A 320 0.25 8.95 16.34
CA PHE A 320 -0.01 10.38 16.50
C PHE A 320 -1.35 10.76 15.86
N GLN A 321 -2.43 10.80 16.62
CA GLN A 321 -3.81 10.85 16.17
C GLN A 321 -4.55 12.12 16.64
N PHE A 322 -4.16 13.27 16.16
CA PHE A 322 -4.73 14.58 16.50
C PHE A 322 -6.07 14.91 15.81
N ASP A 323 -6.47 14.15 14.79
CA ASP A 323 -7.64 14.42 13.93
C ASP A 323 -8.59 13.22 13.80
N GLN A 324 -8.75 12.42 14.86
CA GLN A 324 -9.49 11.14 14.82
C GLN A 324 -10.89 11.26 14.27
N GLU A 325 -11.69 12.24 14.76
CA GLU A 325 -13.07 12.40 14.33
C GLU A 325 -13.18 12.79 12.85
N LYS A 326 -12.30 13.68 12.38
CA LYS A 326 -12.23 14.07 10.97
C LYS A 326 -11.79 12.90 10.10
N PHE A 327 -10.82 12.11 10.55
CA PHE A 327 -10.34 10.92 9.84
C PHE A 327 -11.46 9.88 9.68
N LYS A 328 -12.17 9.54 10.76
CA LYS A 328 -13.33 8.61 10.73
C LYS A 328 -14.42 9.09 9.77
N LYS A 329 -14.70 10.39 9.74
CA LYS A 329 -15.77 10.97 8.91
C LYS A 329 -15.42 10.98 7.42
N TYR A 330 -14.20 11.30 7.05
CA TYR A 330 -13.84 11.60 5.64
C TYR A 330 -12.87 10.63 4.98
N HIS A 331 -12.11 9.83 5.72
CA HIS A 331 -11.07 8.98 5.12
C HIS A 331 -11.44 7.49 5.10
N GLY A 332 -11.93 6.93 6.18
CA GLY A 332 -12.29 5.51 6.28
C GLY A 332 -13.35 5.26 7.33
N ARG A 333 -14.33 4.40 7.00
CA ARG A 333 -15.30 3.94 7.99
C ARG A 333 -14.59 3.04 9.00
N LYS A 334 -15.06 3.06 10.25
CA LYS A 334 -14.54 2.20 11.32
C LYS A 334 -14.59 0.74 10.88
N GLY A 335 -13.45 0.05 10.94
CA GLY A 335 -13.30 -1.38 10.77
C GLY A 335 -13.31 -2.13 12.10
N TYR A 336 -12.63 -3.26 12.13
CA TYR A 336 -12.49 -4.09 13.34
C TYR A 336 -11.41 -3.58 14.29
N PHE A 337 -10.44 -2.81 13.78
CA PHE A 337 -9.26 -2.43 14.53
C PHE A 337 -9.48 -1.18 15.38
N SER A 338 -9.19 -1.29 16.66
CA SER A 338 -9.15 -0.18 17.61
C SER A 338 -7.69 0.11 17.97
N TYR A 339 -7.22 1.34 17.73
CA TYR A 339 -5.85 1.72 18.08
C TYR A 339 -5.58 1.64 19.58
N GLN A 340 -6.61 1.87 20.40
CA GLN A 340 -6.52 1.80 21.87
C GLN A 340 -6.47 0.35 22.36
N ASP A 341 -7.34 -0.52 21.82
CA ASP A 341 -7.49 -1.89 22.31
C ASP A 341 -6.56 -2.89 21.58
N ASN A 342 -6.34 -2.69 20.27
CA ASN A 342 -5.59 -3.60 19.41
C ASN A 342 -4.27 -2.99 18.91
N GLY A 343 -4.02 -1.70 19.16
CA GLY A 343 -2.83 -1.00 18.69
C GLY A 343 -1.53 -1.60 19.22
N PHE A 344 -0.48 -1.46 18.44
CA PHE A 344 0.87 -1.99 18.71
C PHE A 344 1.77 -0.97 19.41
N GLY A 345 1.20 0.12 19.90
CA GLY A 345 1.87 1.20 20.61
C GLY A 345 0.85 2.20 21.18
N PRO A 346 1.29 3.16 21.99
CA PRO A 346 0.41 4.17 22.57
C PRO A 346 -0.14 5.13 21.49
N THR A 347 -1.29 5.74 21.79
CA THR A 347 -1.87 6.85 21.00
C THR A 347 -1.54 8.18 21.66
N ALA A 348 -1.12 9.16 20.86
CA ALA A 348 -0.83 10.53 21.24
C ALA A 348 -1.72 11.49 20.44
N GLU A 349 -2.30 12.49 21.10
CA GLU A 349 -3.18 13.45 20.45
C GLU A 349 -2.51 14.82 20.20
N ASN A 350 -1.33 15.02 20.81
CA ASN A 350 -0.53 16.24 20.70
C ASN A 350 0.96 15.93 20.65
N VAL A 351 1.76 16.93 20.28
CA VAL A 351 3.21 16.81 20.12
C VAL A 351 3.91 16.47 21.44
N GLU A 352 3.45 17.02 22.56
CA GLU A 352 4.01 16.80 23.88
C GLU A 352 3.96 15.32 24.28
N SER A 353 2.80 14.70 24.09
CA SER A 353 2.61 13.26 24.35
C SER A 353 3.47 12.39 23.42
N VAL A 354 3.66 12.76 22.14
CA VAL A 354 4.59 12.06 21.24
C VAL A 354 6.01 12.09 21.80
N ILE A 355 6.47 13.25 22.26
CA ILE A 355 7.83 13.43 22.82
C ILE A 355 7.98 12.63 24.11
N GLU A 356 6.99 12.60 24.96
CA GLU A 356 7.00 11.84 26.22
C GLU A 356 7.13 10.34 25.95
N PHE A 357 6.28 9.79 25.08
CA PHE A 357 6.34 8.37 24.71
C PHE A 357 7.64 8.01 24.01
N LEU A 358 8.18 8.87 23.14
CA LEU A 358 9.47 8.67 22.50
C LEU A 358 10.59 8.59 23.55
N LYS A 359 10.64 9.54 24.49
CA LYS A 359 11.62 9.54 25.59
C LYS A 359 11.54 8.27 26.46
N LYS A 360 10.31 7.82 26.76
CA LYS A 360 10.06 6.56 27.48
C LYS A 360 10.60 5.36 26.71
N SER A 361 10.30 5.26 25.41
CA SER A 361 10.75 4.17 24.56
C SER A 361 12.28 4.17 24.39
N TYR A 362 12.90 5.33 24.25
CA TYR A 362 14.37 5.47 24.18
C TYR A 362 15.04 4.98 25.45
N LYS A 363 14.53 5.34 26.63
CA LYS A 363 15.02 4.84 27.94
C LYS A 363 14.95 3.32 28.03
N ASN A 364 14.03 2.69 27.32
CA ASN A 364 13.87 1.23 27.20
C ASN A 364 14.65 0.64 26.00
N ASN A 365 15.64 1.37 25.45
CA ASN A 365 16.43 0.96 24.28
C ASN A 365 15.58 0.56 23.08
N PHE A 366 14.48 1.24 22.84
CA PHE A 366 13.51 0.93 21.76
C PHE A 366 13.09 -0.55 21.77
N ARG A 367 12.83 -1.13 22.92
CA ARG A 367 12.23 -2.44 23.04
C ARG A 367 10.71 -2.33 23.06
N LEU A 368 10.05 -3.24 22.40
CA LEU A 368 8.59 -3.31 22.43
C LEU A 368 8.14 -3.67 23.86
N GLU A 369 7.14 -2.96 24.38
CA GLU A 369 6.55 -3.27 25.68
C GLU A 369 5.74 -4.57 25.57
N LYS A 370 5.74 -5.39 26.63
CA LYS A 370 5.11 -6.72 26.66
C LYS A 370 3.65 -6.68 26.19
N LEU A 371 2.88 -5.69 26.63
CA LEU A 371 1.49 -5.49 26.20
C LEU A 371 1.35 -5.43 24.67
N TYR A 372 2.24 -4.71 24.00
CA TYR A 372 2.21 -4.54 22.54
C TYR A 372 2.84 -5.72 21.80
N GLU A 373 3.77 -6.42 22.43
CA GLU A 373 4.35 -7.67 21.89
C GLU A 373 3.30 -8.80 21.83
N GLU A 374 2.42 -8.89 22.82
CA GLU A 374 1.32 -9.86 22.85
C GLU A 374 0.25 -9.61 21.78
N ARG A 375 0.16 -8.37 21.27
CA ARG A 375 -0.76 -7.96 20.20
C ARG A 375 -0.16 -8.08 18.79
N ALA A 376 1.17 -8.10 18.68
CA ALA A 376 1.92 -8.13 17.43
C ALA A 376 2.13 -9.57 16.92
#